data_1e95765720ee99373c29c72b58d5a5c2
#
_entry.id   1e95765720ee99373c29c72b58d5a5c2
#
_cell.length_a   1.000
_cell.length_b   1.000
_cell.length_c   1.000
_cell.angle_alpha   90.00
_cell.angle_beta   90.00
_cell.angle_gamma   90.00
#
_symmetry.space_group_name_H-M   'P 1'
#
loop_
_entity.id
_entity.type
_entity.pdbx_description
1 polymer ?
#
loop_
_entity_poly.entity_id
_entity_poly.type
_entity_poly.pdbx_seq_one_letter_code
_entity_poly.pdbx_strand_id
1 'polypeptide(L)'
;MQFHDILPGSSINWVYKDANKLSAENLKKLEKIETDLIGRFAGIVEENTEKYIVFNSQPWVRDEILKLPAADGQYWIGDGESSKIYTAKDGFVDYNIHVPALGYTCIYIENSDMAIPVKENKFNASAKHLENDLIRVEIDDEGCISSIFDKEEQRETLAEKANLLQLWEDEPNNWGAWDVNHFYRETTPEQAKRISMELELISQFRAIIKQEFTAGNSKIIQRISLMQNSRLIKIENEVDWQEEHKMLRVCAEVQIQTNEASFEIQYGTLKRPTHSNTSWDAAKFEVAAHRFVDLSQPEYGFALLNDCKYGHYVKGNTLDLNLL
;
A
#
# COMPACT_ATOMS: atom_id res chain seq x y z
N MET A 1 24.85 2.43 -6.75
CA MET A 1 24.33 1.75 -7.95
C MET A 1 23.19 2.59 -8.52
N GLN A 2 23.52 3.71 -9.15
CA GLN A 2 22.52 4.66 -9.69
C GLN A 2 22.77 4.93 -11.19
N PHE A 3 23.48 3.99 -11.85
CA PHE A 3 23.72 4.13 -13.26
C PHE A 3 22.43 3.91 -14.04
N HIS A 4 22.21 4.68 -15.10
CA HIS A 4 20.93 4.75 -15.80
C HIS A 4 20.44 3.41 -16.40
N ASP A 5 21.32 2.44 -16.63
CA ASP A 5 20.93 1.12 -17.14
C ASP A 5 20.47 0.14 -16.04
N ILE A 6 20.82 0.38 -14.78
CA ILE A 6 20.44 -0.50 -13.66
C ILE A 6 19.00 -0.24 -13.24
N LEU A 7 18.62 1.03 -13.08
CA LEU A 7 17.27 1.42 -12.64
C LEU A 7 16.18 0.96 -13.62
N PRO A 8 16.29 1.16 -14.93
CA PRO A 8 15.27 0.71 -15.87
C PRO A 8 15.30 -0.80 -16.19
N GLY A 9 16.25 -1.56 -15.65
CA GLY A 9 16.33 -2.99 -15.91
C GLY A 9 17.02 -3.38 -17.21
N SER A 10 17.75 -2.47 -17.83
CA SER A 10 18.38 -2.68 -19.16
C SER A 10 19.86 -3.06 -19.13
N SER A 11 20.45 -3.30 -17.96
CA SER A 11 21.80 -3.80 -17.81
C SER A 11 21.92 -5.28 -18.16
N ILE A 12 23.13 -5.72 -18.48
CA ILE A 12 23.39 -7.15 -18.67
C ILE A 12 23.28 -7.91 -17.34
N ASN A 13 22.93 -9.18 -17.42
CA ASN A 13 22.70 -10.05 -16.25
C ASN A 13 23.86 -10.04 -15.23
N TRP A 14 25.09 -9.89 -15.68
CA TRP A 14 26.26 -9.84 -14.79
C TRP A 14 26.19 -8.67 -13.81
N VAL A 15 25.78 -7.51 -14.29
CA VAL A 15 25.61 -6.30 -13.46
C VAL A 15 24.57 -6.54 -12.38
N TYR A 16 23.46 -7.21 -12.69
CA TYR A 16 22.42 -7.53 -11.69
C TYR A 16 22.90 -8.53 -10.65
N LYS A 17 23.69 -9.55 -11.05
CA LYS A 17 24.29 -10.49 -10.09
C LYS A 17 25.18 -9.77 -9.08
N ASP A 18 26.04 -8.87 -9.56
CA ASP A 18 26.92 -8.09 -8.69
C ASP A 18 26.15 -7.08 -7.83
N ALA A 19 25.16 -6.41 -8.42
CA ALA A 19 24.29 -5.46 -7.71
C ALA A 19 23.49 -6.15 -6.61
N ASN A 20 22.87 -7.29 -6.86
CA ASN A 20 22.11 -8.05 -5.88
C ASN A 20 23.01 -8.57 -4.75
N LYS A 21 24.21 -9.08 -5.08
CA LYS A 21 25.18 -9.52 -4.08
C LYS A 21 25.59 -8.36 -3.16
N LEU A 22 25.97 -7.22 -3.74
CA LEU A 22 26.39 -6.04 -2.98
C LEU A 22 25.25 -5.48 -2.13
N SER A 23 24.02 -5.46 -2.64
CA SER A 23 22.84 -5.04 -1.90
C SER A 23 22.58 -5.95 -0.70
N ALA A 24 22.61 -7.27 -0.89
CA ALA A 24 22.43 -8.23 0.19
C ALA A 24 23.51 -8.10 1.29
N GLU A 25 24.77 -7.89 0.91
CA GLU A 25 25.88 -7.67 1.86
C GLU A 25 25.70 -6.35 2.62
N ASN A 26 25.25 -5.29 1.98
CA ASN A 26 25.02 -4.00 2.62
C ASN A 26 23.81 -4.03 3.55
N LEU A 27 22.71 -4.68 3.15
CA LEU A 27 21.55 -4.87 4.03
C LEU A 27 21.95 -5.57 5.33
N LYS A 28 22.69 -6.69 5.26
CA LYS A 28 23.19 -7.37 6.47
C LYS A 28 24.06 -6.49 7.36
N LYS A 29 24.88 -5.60 6.76
CA LYS A 29 25.69 -4.65 7.55
C LYS A 29 24.82 -3.60 8.23
N LEU A 30 23.83 -3.09 7.51
CA LEU A 30 22.88 -2.11 8.05
C LEU A 30 22.03 -2.70 9.17
N GLU A 31 21.47 -3.90 8.97
CA GLU A 31 20.73 -4.63 10.01
C GLU A 31 21.56 -4.83 11.28
N LYS A 32 22.85 -5.19 11.12
CA LYS A 32 23.75 -5.32 12.26
C LYS A 32 23.98 -3.99 12.99
N ILE A 33 24.23 -2.91 12.24
CA ILE A 33 24.43 -1.57 12.82
C ILE A 33 23.15 -1.12 13.55
N GLU A 34 22.00 -1.31 12.92
CA GLU A 34 20.70 -0.97 13.51
C GLU A 34 20.47 -1.75 14.82
N THR A 35 20.67 -3.07 14.80
CA THR A 35 20.54 -3.93 15.99
C THR A 35 21.51 -3.51 17.11
N ASP A 36 22.77 -3.23 16.77
CA ASP A 36 23.77 -2.78 17.75
C ASP A 36 23.39 -1.41 18.35
N LEU A 37 22.86 -0.49 17.56
CA LEU A 37 22.42 0.83 18.04
C LEU A 37 21.17 0.72 18.91
N ILE A 38 20.16 -0.02 18.47
CA ILE A 38 18.94 -0.29 19.24
C ILE A 38 19.30 -0.97 20.57
N GLY A 39 20.18 -1.98 20.54
CA GLY A 39 20.63 -2.68 21.75
C GLY A 39 21.34 -1.77 22.75
N ARG A 40 22.18 -0.84 22.28
CA ARG A 40 22.81 0.18 23.15
C ARG A 40 21.78 1.13 23.76
N PHE A 41 20.78 1.51 22.98
CA PHE A 41 19.71 2.39 23.46
C PHE A 41 18.81 1.66 24.46
N ALA A 42 18.43 0.42 24.18
CA ALA A 42 17.60 -0.41 25.05
C ALA A 42 18.30 -0.73 26.37
N GLY A 43 19.63 -0.89 26.39
CA GLY A 43 20.42 -1.12 27.62
C GLY A 43 20.47 0.08 28.60
N ILE A 44 19.97 1.23 28.22
CA ILE A 44 19.78 2.41 29.08
C ILE A 44 18.45 2.34 29.83
N VAL A 45 17.53 1.45 29.43
CA VAL A 45 16.19 1.29 30.01
C VAL A 45 16.17 0.08 30.93
N GLU A 46 15.69 0.23 32.19
CA GLU A 46 15.75 -0.78 33.26
C GLU A 46 15.20 -2.16 32.87
N GLU A 47 15.96 -3.20 33.25
CA GLU A 47 15.60 -4.62 33.08
C GLU A 47 14.52 -4.99 34.10
N ASN A 48 13.28 -5.32 33.73
CA ASN A 48 12.38 -6.20 34.50
C ASN A 48 10.89 -6.22 34.11
N THR A 49 10.52 -5.69 32.97
CA THR A 49 9.12 -5.78 32.47
C THR A 49 9.12 -6.15 30.99
N GLU A 50 8.12 -6.88 30.53
CA GLU A 50 7.90 -7.05 29.10
C GLU A 50 7.61 -5.66 28.49
N LYS A 51 8.64 -5.11 27.86
CA LYS A 51 8.70 -3.74 27.42
C LYS A 51 9.13 -3.67 25.97
N TYR A 52 8.37 -2.96 25.18
CA TYR A 52 8.75 -2.62 23.82
C TYR A 52 9.17 -1.15 23.75
N ILE A 53 10.21 -0.87 22.97
CA ILE A 53 10.62 0.49 22.62
C ILE A 53 10.35 0.67 21.13
N VAL A 54 9.51 1.64 20.79
CA VAL A 54 9.16 1.93 19.41
C VAL A 54 9.75 3.26 18.99
N PHE A 55 10.59 3.23 17.96
CA PHE A 55 11.30 4.40 17.44
C PHE A 55 10.60 4.96 16.22
N ASN A 56 10.56 6.28 16.13
CA ASN A 56 10.15 7.01 14.95
C ASN A 56 11.34 7.80 14.39
N SER A 57 11.88 7.36 13.26
CA SER A 57 12.97 8.05 12.56
C SER A 57 12.51 9.20 11.67
N GLN A 58 11.20 9.44 11.57
CA GLN A 58 10.64 10.49 10.73
C GLN A 58 10.55 11.83 11.48
N PRO A 59 10.66 12.96 10.78
CA PRO A 59 10.58 14.28 11.38
C PRO A 59 9.13 14.76 11.65
N TRP A 60 8.17 13.84 11.67
CA TRP A 60 6.78 14.08 12.06
C TRP A 60 6.29 13.01 13.03
N VAL A 61 5.29 13.34 13.78
CA VAL A 61 4.59 12.41 14.67
C VAL A 61 3.96 11.28 13.88
N ARG A 62 3.96 10.07 14.43
CA ARG A 62 3.27 8.91 13.85
C ARG A 62 2.27 8.31 14.82
N ASP A 63 1.07 8.08 14.31
CA ASP A 63 0.04 7.26 14.95
C ASP A 63 -0.05 5.96 14.15
N GLU A 64 0.32 4.83 14.77
CA GLU A 64 0.47 3.55 14.08
C GLU A 64 -0.21 2.42 14.84
N ILE A 65 -0.58 1.38 14.12
CA ILE A 65 -1.07 0.15 14.73
C ILE A 65 0.05 -0.86 14.73
N LEU A 66 0.52 -1.17 15.93
CA LEU A 66 1.53 -2.20 16.14
C LEU A 66 0.86 -3.57 16.32
N LYS A 67 1.46 -4.58 15.72
CA LYS A 67 1.13 -5.98 15.94
C LYS A 67 2.13 -6.56 16.94
N LEU A 68 1.75 -6.62 18.21
CA LEU A 68 2.61 -7.12 19.29
C LEU A 68 2.37 -8.61 19.47
N PRO A 69 3.43 -9.45 19.56
CA PRO A 69 3.31 -10.87 19.89
C PRO A 69 2.70 -11.03 21.28
N ALA A 70 1.64 -11.81 21.39
CA ALA A 70 0.98 -12.12 22.65
C ALA A 70 0.15 -13.40 22.49
N ALA A 71 0.14 -14.29 23.48
CA ALA A 71 -0.76 -15.43 23.48
C ALA A 71 -2.22 -14.96 23.50
N ASP A 72 -3.13 -15.81 23.05
CA ASP A 72 -4.57 -15.45 23.09
C ASP A 72 -5.00 -15.16 24.51
N GLY A 73 -5.62 -14.00 24.73
CA GLY A 73 -5.97 -13.53 26.06
C GLY A 73 -6.20 -12.03 26.11
N GLN A 74 -6.26 -11.51 27.32
CA GLN A 74 -6.39 -10.07 27.56
C GLN A 74 -5.14 -9.51 28.20
N TYR A 75 -4.76 -8.30 27.75
CA TYR A 75 -3.55 -7.64 28.16
C TYR A 75 -3.78 -6.18 28.50
N TRP A 76 -3.22 -5.74 29.63
CA TRP A 76 -2.98 -4.32 29.86
C TRP A 76 -1.82 -3.86 28.97
N ILE A 77 -2.07 -2.85 28.14
CA ILE A 77 -1.04 -2.24 27.31
C ILE A 77 -1.11 -0.73 27.49
N GLY A 78 0.04 -0.11 27.72
CA GLY A 78 0.13 1.33 27.92
C GLY A 78 1.54 1.87 27.82
N ASP A 79 1.66 3.20 27.88
CA ASP A 79 2.92 3.96 27.79
C ASP A 79 3.49 4.37 29.16
N GLY A 80 2.91 3.86 30.24
CA GLY A 80 3.30 4.19 31.62
C GLY A 80 2.49 5.35 32.23
N GLU A 81 1.86 6.19 31.44
CA GLU A 81 0.94 7.24 31.90
C GLU A 81 -0.52 6.78 31.83
N SER A 82 -0.84 6.00 30.81
CA SER A 82 -2.16 5.42 30.61
C SER A 82 -2.05 3.98 30.13
N SER A 83 -2.93 3.12 30.62
CA SER A 83 -3.05 1.75 30.14
C SER A 83 -4.51 1.41 29.85
N LYS A 84 -4.72 0.54 28.86
CA LYS A 84 -6.03 0.00 28.48
C LYS A 84 -5.92 -1.49 28.29
N ILE A 85 -7.05 -2.19 28.37
CA ILE A 85 -7.08 -3.62 28.10
C ILE A 85 -7.39 -3.85 26.61
N TYR A 86 -6.62 -4.74 26.03
CA TYR A 86 -6.71 -5.21 24.65
C TYR A 86 -6.85 -6.72 24.62
N THR A 87 -7.48 -7.23 23.58
CA THR A 87 -7.62 -8.67 23.36
C THR A 87 -6.63 -9.13 22.32
N ALA A 88 -5.76 -10.06 22.69
CA ALA A 88 -4.89 -10.79 21.79
C ALA A 88 -5.66 -11.97 21.17
N LYS A 89 -5.47 -12.20 19.88
CA LYS A 89 -6.04 -13.31 19.14
C LYS A 89 -5.03 -13.78 18.07
N ASP A 90 -5.01 -15.09 17.84
CA ASP A 90 -4.12 -15.70 16.84
C ASP A 90 -2.62 -15.38 17.07
N GLY A 91 -2.23 -15.29 18.35
CA GLY A 91 -0.86 -15.04 18.75
C GLY A 91 -0.40 -13.57 18.73
N PHE A 92 -1.31 -12.62 18.55
CA PHE A 92 -1.00 -11.19 18.44
C PHE A 92 -2.08 -10.30 19.08
N VAL A 93 -1.65 -9.09 19.47
CA VAL A 93 -2.55 -7.99 19.84
C VAL A 93 -2.23 -6.76 19.03
N ASP A 94 -3.25 -6.14 18.43
CA ASP A 94 -3.12 -4.84 17.78
C ASP A 94 -3.19 -3.73 18.84
N TYR A 95 -2.20 -2.82 18.83
CA TYR A 95 -2.09 -1.68 19.73
C TYR A 95 -1.88 -0.38 18.94
N ASN A 96 -2.71 0.61 19.18
CA ASN A 96 -2.53 1.94 18.58
C ASN A 96 -1.55 2.75 19.42
N ILE A 97 -0.41 3.11 18.82
CA ILE A 97 0.67 3.87 19.47
C ILE A 97 0.83 5.24 18.84
N HIS A 98 1.13 6.22 19.70
CA HIS A 98 1.59 7.55 19.32
C HIS A 98 3.09 7.65 19.53
N VAL A 99 3.88 7.96 18.48
CA VAL A 99 5.33 8.08 18.55
C VAL A 99 5.75 9.46 18.09
N PRO A 100 6.43 10.26 18.97
CA PRO A 100 6.86 11.61 18.61
C PRO A 100 7.86 11.63 17.45
N ALA A 101 7.95 12.77 16.77
CA ALA A 101 8.91 12.99 15.70
C ALA A 101 10.35 12.81 16.19
N LEU A 102 11.17 12.06 15.43
CA LEU A 102 12.58 11.75 15.77
C LEU A 102 12.74 11.26 17.22
N GLY A 103 11.76 10.52 17.72
CA GLY A 103 11.68 10.10 19.10
C GLY A 103 11.31 8.65 19.28
N TYR A 104 10.92 8.31 20.50
CA TYR A 104 10.49 6.96 20.84
C TYR A 104 9.37 6.99 21.87
N THR A 105 8.64 5.87 21.95
CA THR A 105 7.65 5.59 23.00
C THR A 105 7.94 4.22 23.59
N CYS A 106 7.88 4.09 24.92
CA CYS A 106 7.96 2.81 25.61
C CYS A 106 6.57 2.26 25.84
N ILE A 107 6.38 0.97 25.57
CA ILE A 107 5.11 0.27 25.80
C ILE A 107 5.37 -0.86 26.80
N TYR A 108 4.45 -0.98 27.75
CA TYR A 108 4.42 -2.07 28.72
C TYR A 108 3.25 -2.98 28.39
N ILE A 109 3.46 -4.28 28.42
CA ILE A 109 2.43 -5.29 28.19
C ILE A 109 2.40 -6.25 29.39
N GLU A 110 1.22 -6.45 29.96
CA GLU A 110 0.99 -7.33 31.11
C GLU A 110 -0.29 -8.14 30.91
N ASN A 111 -0.27 -9.41 31.29
CA ASN A 111 -1.49 -10.23 31.32
C ASN A 111 -2.56 -9.60 32.19
N SER A 112 -3.80 -9.65 31.76
CA SER A 112 -4.94 -9.20 32.51
C SER A 112 -5.87 -10.36 32.86
N ASP A 113 -6.16 -10.54 34.14
CA ASP A 113 -7.16 -11.49 34.63
C ASP A 113 -8.60 -10.94 34.51
N MET A 114 -8.73 -9.69 34.08
CA MET A 114 -10.04 -9.03 33.96
C MET A 114 -10.67 -9.35 32.60
N ALA A 115 -11.75 -10.13 32.62
CA ALA A 115 -12.61 -10.27 31.43
C ALA A 115 -13.36 -8.96 31.21
N ILE A 116 -12.87 -8.11 30.30
CA ILE A 116 -13.66 -6.98 29.81
C ILE A 116 -14.45 -7.42 28.59
N PRO A 117 -15.73 -7.02 28.47
CA PRO A 117 -16.45 -7.20 27.23
C PRO A 117 -15.64 -6.57 26.10
N VAL A 118 -15.31 -7.36 25.09
CA VAL A 118 -14.69 -6.84 23.85
C VAL A 118 -15.60 -5.71 23.40
N LYS A 119 -15.09 -4.47 23.34
CA LYS A 119 -15.85 -3.36 22.76
C LYS A 119 -16.32 -3.82 21.38
N GLU A 120 -17.61 -3.61 21.13
CA GLU A 120 -18.17 -3.91 19.81
C GLU A 120 -17.25 -3.36 18.73
N ASN A 121 -16.88 -4.24 17.83
CA ASN A 121 -16.05 -3.89 16.71
C ASN A 121 -16.83 -2.87 15.86
N LYS A 122 -16.27 -1.70 15.65
CA LYS A 122 -16.89 -0.66 14.82
C LYS A 122 -16.80 -0.96 13.32
N PHE A 123 -16.05 -2.00 12.96
CA PHE A 123 -16.01 -2.46 11.57
C PHE A 123 -17.20 -3.37 11.28
N ASN A 124 -17.86 -3.08 10.16
CA ASN A 124 -18.65 -4.06 9.45
C ASN A 124 -17.78 -4.64 8.33
N ALA A 125 -17.40 -5.90 8.44
CA ALA A 125 -16.49 -6.52 7.48
C ALA A 125 -16.88 -7.97 7.17
N SER A 126 -16.70 -8.33 5.92
CA SER A 126 -16.83 -9.70 5.40
C SER A 126 -15.77 -9.95 4.34
N ALA A 127 -15.77 -11.10 3.70
CA ALA A 127 -14.84 -11.37 2.60
C ALA A 127 -14.99 -10.39 1.40
N LYS A 128 -16.13 -9.70 1.27
CA LYS A 128 -16.42 -8.80 0.15
C LYS A 128 -16.75 -7.37 0.59
N HIS A 129 -16.57 -7.06 1.85
CA HIS A 129 -17.05 -5.81 2.42
C HIS A 129 -16.10 -5.32 3.50
N LEU A 130 -15.70 -4.06 3.44
CA LEU A 130 -14.99 -3.35 4.50
C LEU A 130 -15.71 -2.02 4.75
N GLU A 131 -16.06 -1.75 6.00
CA GLU A 131 -16.75 -0.52 6.34
C GLU A 131 -16.31 0.00 7.72
N ASN A 132 -15.99 1.28 7.77
CA ASN A 132 -15.75 2.05 8.99
C ASN A 132 -16.73 3.22 9.10
N ASP A 133 -16.51 4.15 10.03
CA ASP A 133 -17.38 5.32 10.20
C ASP A 133 -17.32 6.30 9.00
N LEU A 134 -16.28 6.26 8.16
CA LEU A 134 -16.01 7.23 7.09
C LEU A 134 -16.37 6.71 5.70
N ILE A 135 -16.00 5.46 5.39
CA ILE A 135 -16.20 4.88 4.06
C ILE A 135 -16.73 3.46 4.13
N ARG A 136 -17.38 3.06 3.03
CA ARG A 136 -17.78 1.68 2.76
C ARG A 136 -17.16 1.23 1.44
N VAL A 137 -16.53 0.06 1.46
CA VAL A 137 -15.83 -0.55 0.32
C VAL A 137 -16.47 -1.90 0.01
N GLU A 138 -16.92 -2.08 -1.23
CA GLU A 138 -17.46 -3.35 -1.72
C GLU A 138 -16.50 -3.98 -2.73
N ILE A 139 -16.33 -5.30 -2.65
CA ILE A 139 -15.49 -6.08 -3.54
C ILE A 139 -16.36 -7.10 -4.27
N ASP A 140 -16.24 -7.15 -5.57
CA ASP A 140 -17.01 -8.06 -6.42
C ASP A 140 -16.45 -9.49 -6.48
N ASP A 141 -17.11 -10.35 -7.25
CA ASP A 141 -16.70 -11.74 -7.44
C ASP A 141 -15.39 -11.91 -8.22
N GLU A 142 -14.95 -10.89 -8.93
CA GLU A 142 -13.70 -10.86 -9.67
C GLU A 142 -12.52 -10.36 -8.81
N GLY A 143 -12.80 -9.84 -7.59
CA GLY A 143 -11.82 -9.30 -6.66
C GLY A 143 -11.51 -7.83 -6.88
N CYS A 144 -12.27 -7.16 -7.74
CA CYS A 144 -12.18 -5.73 -7.96
C CYS A 144 -12.98 -4.96 -6.89
N ILE A 145 -12.54 -3.76 -6.56
CA ILE A 145 -13.34 -2.84 -5.74
C ILE A 145 -14.43 -2.27 -6.64
N SER A 146 -15.68 -2.63 -6.35
CA SER A 146 -16.86 -2.23 -7.14
C SER A 146 -17.55 -0.97 -6.62
N SER A 147 -17.27 -0.56 -5.38
CA SER A 147 -17.81 0.66 -4.75
C SER A 147 -16.86 1.16 -3.67
N ILE A 148 -16.70 2.46 -3.62
CA ILE A 148 -16.11 3.20 -2.50
C ILE A 148 -17.05 4.34 -2.18
N PHE A 149 -17.89 4.14 -1.18
CA PHE A 149 -18.89 5.15 -0.77
C PHE A 149 -18.36 6.00 0.37
N ASP A 150 -18.19 7.29 0.15
CA ASP A 150 -17.85 8.27 1.19
C ASP A 150 -19.11 8.64 1.98
N LYS A 151 -19.11 8.34 3.28
CA LYS A 151 -20.28 8.53 4.15
C LYS A 151 -20.48 9.98 4.60
N GLU A 152 -19.43 10.77 4.66
CA GLU A 152 -19.53 12.19 5.01
C GLU A 152 -20.04 13.00 3.83
N GLU A 153 -19.50 12.75 2.64
CA GLU A 153 -19.91 13.42 1.41
C GLU A 153 -21.15 12.77 0.76
N GLN A 154 -21.66 11.65 1.31
CA GLN A 154 -22.81 10.90 0.77
C GLN A 154 -22.68 10.60 -0.70
N ARG A 155 -21.47 10.14 -1.13
CA ARG A 155 -21.08 10.07 -2.53
C ARG A 155 -20.38 8.75 -2.86
N GLU A 156 -20.69 8.21 -4.06
CA GLU A 156 -19.88 7.17 -4.68
C GLU A 156 -18.62 7.80 -5.29
N THR A 157 -17.46 7.23 -4.98
CA THR A 157 -16.16 7.70 -5.47
C THR A 157 -15.83 7.14 -6.84
N LEU A 158 -16.27 5.91 -7.13
CA LEU A 158 -15.95 5.21 -8.36
C LEU A 158 -16.98 5.49 -9.44
N ALA A 159 -16.52 5.66 -10.69
CA ALA A 159 -17.38 5.67 -11.86
C ALA A 159 -17.63 4.25 -12.37
N GLU A 160 -16.61 3.40 -12.31
CA GLU A 160 -16.63 1.99 -12.64
C GLU A 160 -15.92 1.20 -11.51
N LYS A 161 -15.00 0.30 -11.85
CA LYS A 161 -14.26 -0.50 -10.87
C LYS A 161 -12.88 0.10 -10.56
N ALA A 162 -12.38 -0.19 -9.38
CA ALA A 162 -10.99 0.05 -9.01
C ALA A 162 -10.29 -1.26 -8.63
N ASN A 163 -8.96 -1.20 -8.46
CA ASN A 163 -8.13 -2.37 -8.20
C ASN A 163 -8.25 -3.45 -9.30
N LEU A 164 -8.43 -3.01 -10.54
CA LEU A 164 -8.50 -3.88 -11.68
C LEU A 164 -7.08 -4.24 -12.12
N LEU A 165 -6.67 -5.48 -11.85
CA LEU A 165 -5.34 -6.01 -12.20
C LEU A 165 -5.36 -6.52 -13.64
N GLN A 166 -4.52 -5.94 -14.49
CA GLN A 166 -4.49 -6.18 -15.93
C GLN A 166 -3.09 -6.52 -16.40
N LEU A 167 -2.96 -7.56 -17.24
CA LEU A 167 -1.76 -7.89 -18.00
C LEU A 167 -1.86 -7.29 -19.39
N TRP A 168 -0.94 -6.41 -19.72
CA TRP A 168 -0.79 -5.81 -21.03
C TRP A 168 0.44 -6.38 -21.74
N GLU A 169 0.38 -6.50 -23.06
CA GLU A 169 1.57 -6.82 -23.86
C GLU A 169 2.57 -5.66 -23.80
N ASP A 170 3.83 -5.98 -23.59
CA ASP A 170 4.95 -5.05 -23.59
C ASP A 170 5.90 -5.37 -24.73
N GLU A 171 5.58 -4.85 -25.91
CA GLU A 171 6.36 -5.02 -27.14
C GLU A 171 6.83 -3.65 -27.66
N PRO A 172 7.82 -3.01 -27.03
CA PRO A 172 8.38 -1.77 -27.53
C PRO A 172 9.08 -2.00 -28.88
N ASN A 173 9.05 -1.00 -29.74
CA ASN A 173 9.68 -1.07 -31.05
C ASN A 173 11.20 -1.33 -30.96
N ASN A 174 11.85 -0.76 -29.95
CA ASN A 174 13.26 -0.93 -29.62
C ASN A 174 13.44 -0.83 -28.12
N TRP A 175 14.50 -1.45 -27.61
CA TRP A 175 14.96 -1.22 -26.23
C TRP A 175 13.95 -1.66 -25.17
N GLY A 176 13.64 -2.96 -25.11
CA GLY A 176 12.88 -3.54 -24.00
C GLY A 176 13.39 -3.01 -22.66
N ALA A 177 12.50 -2.71 -21.74
CA ALA A 177 12.72 -2.07 -20.45
C ALA A 177 13.10 -0.57 -20.49
N TRP A 178 13.25 0.05 -21.66
CA TRP A 178 13.50 1.49 -21.81
C TRP A 178 12.28 2.27 -22.29
N ASP A 179 11.45 1.64 -23.08
CA ASP A 179 10.36 2.30 -23.78
C ASP A 179 9.07 1.47 -23.65
N VAL A 180 7.94 2.15 -23.70
CA VAL A 180 6.62 1.54 -23.75
C VAL A 180 6.02 1.89 -25.10
N ASN A 181 5.54 0.89 -25.84
CA ASN A 181 4.88 1.12 -27.11
C ASN A 181 3.60 1.92 -26.89
N HIS A 182 3.49 3.06 -27.55
CA HIS A 182 2.34 3.93 -27.38
C HIS A 182 1.03 3.29 -27.87
N PHE A 183 1.09 2.27 -28.73
CA PHE A 183 -0.08 1.52 -29.21
C PHE A 183 -0.50 0.36 -28.30
N TYR A 184 0.19 0.10 -27.16
CA TYR A 184 -0.17 -1.01 -26.29
C TYR A 184 -1.63 -0.94 -25.83
N ARG A 185 -2.18 0.27 -25.66
CA ARG A 185 -3.57 0.52 -25.27
C ARG A 185 -4.60 0.19 -26.36
N GLU A 186 -4.17 -0.06 -27.59
CA GLU A 186 -5.03 -0.54 -28.68
C GLU A 186 -5.25 -2.06 -28.62
N THR A 187 -4.47 -2.76 -27.76
CA THR A 187 -4.66 -4.18 -27.46
C THR A 187 -5.68 -4.37 -26.31
N THR A 188 -6.16 -5.58 -26.14
CA THR A 188 -7.05 -5.94 -25.03
C THR A 188 -6.21 -6.64 -23.95
N PRO A 189 -6.17 -6.12 -22.71
CA PRO A 189 -5.42 -6.77 -21.65
C PRO A 189 -6.09 -8.06 -21.18
N GLU A 190 -5.29 -9.01 -20.71
CA GLU A 190 -5.80 -10.12 -19.93
C GLU A 190 -6.04 -9.64 -18.48
N GLN A 191 -7.19 -9.97 -17.92
CA GLN A 191 -7.48 -9.66 -16.52
C GLN A 191 -6.94 -10.78 -15.61
N ALA A 192 -6.37 -10.41 -14.47
CA ALA A 192 -6.01 -11.36 -13.44
C ALA A 192 -7.26 -12.08 -12.94
N LYS A 193 -7.15 -13.40 -12.75
CA LYS A 193 -8.27 -14.25 -12.34
C LYS A 193 -8.18 -14.53 -10.85
N ARG A 194 -9.21 -14.14 -10.09
CA ARG A 194 -9.30 -14.41 -8.66
C ARG A 194 -9.47 -15.92 -8.39
N ILE A 195 -8.63 -16.45 -7.51
CA ILE A 195 -8.67 -17.86 -7.06
C ILE A 195 -9.44 -17.97 -5.74
N SER A 196 -9.12 -17.09 -4.78
CA SER A 196 -9.69 -17.11 -3.44
C SER A 196 -9.87 -15.72 -2.88
N MET A 197 -10.76 -15.56 -1.91
CA MET A 197 -10.98 -14.34 -1.15
C MET A 197 -11.54 -14.68 0.23
N GLU A 198 -10.97 -14.10 1.27
CA GLU A 198 -11.35 -14.34 2.65
C GLU A 198 -11.17 -13.09 3.52
N LEU A 199 -11.91 -13.00 4.61
CA LEU A 199 -11.63 -12.03 5.66
C LEU A 199 -10.49 -12.59 6.53
N GLU A 200 -9.26 -12.07 6.31
CA GLU A 200 -8.05 -12.54 7.02
C GLU A 200 -8.00 -12.03 8.47
N LEU A 201 -8.43 -10.79 8.70
CA LEU A 201 -8.37 -10.17 10.01
C LEU A 201 -9.54 -9.20 10.21
N ILE A 202 -10.09 -9.21 11.40
CA ILE A 202 -10.92 -8.13 11.94
C ILE A 202 -10.51 -7.85 13.39
N SER A 203 -10.11 -6.63 13.67
CA SER A 203 -9.74 -6.15 15.00
C SER A 203 -10.46 -4.83 15.30
N GLN A 204 -10.28 -4.29 16.50
CA GLN A 204 -10.88 -2.98 16.86
C GLN A 204 -10.29 -1.81 16.04
N PHE A 205 -9.16 -1.99 15.36
CA PHE A 205 -8.46 -0.91 14.67
C PHE A 205 -8.46 -1.05 13.15
N ARG A 206 -8.57 -2.28 12.63
CA ARG A 206 -8.50 -2.55 11.19
C ARG A 206 -9.21 -3.84 10.80
N ALA A 207 -9.61 -3.91 9.54
CA ALA A 207 -10.05 -5.13 8.91
C ALA A 207 -9.21 -5.37 7.63
N ILE A 208 -8.94 -6.64 7.31
CA ILE A 208 -8.10 -7.06 6.18
C ILE A 208 -8.80 -8.16 5.41
N ILE A 209 -8.96 -7.96 4.11
CA ILE A 209 -9.37 -9.00 3.16
C ILE A 209 -8.12 -9.48 2.44
N LYS A 210 -7.90 -10.78 2.39
CA LYS A 210 -6.88 -11.42 1.59
C LYS A 210 -7.49 -12.02 0.33
N GLN A 211 -6.84 -11.81 -0.80
CA GLN A 211 -7.20 -12.37 -2.09
C GLN A 211 -5.99 -13.04 -2.75
N GLU A 212 -6.26 -14.04 -3.57
CA GLU A 212 -5.24 -14.69 -4.40
C GLU A 212 -5.69 -14.64 -5.86
N PHE A 213 -4.75 -14.32 -6.75
CA PHE A 213 -4.99 -14.23 -8.20
C PHE A 213 -3.93 -15.02 -8.97
N THR A 214 -4.33 -15.46 -10.17
CA THR A 214 -3.40 -15.81 -11.25
C THR A 214 -3.44 -14.71 -12.31
N ALA A 215 -2.27 -14.36 -12.84
CA ALA A 215 -2.10 -13.41 -13.94
C ALA A 215 -1.10 -14.04 -14.93
N GLY A 216 -1.64 -14.65 -16.01
CA GLY A 216 -0.85 -15.57 -16.85
C GLY A 216 -0.31 -16.75 -16.04
N ASN A 217 1.02 -16.92 -16.01
CA ASN A 217 1.73 -17.93 -15.21
C ASN A 217 2.10 -17.42 -13.81
N SER A 218 1.87 -16.16 -13.54
CA SER A 218 2.24 -15.46 -12.31
C SER A 218 1.16 -15.60 -11.23
N LYS A 219 1.58 -15.50 -9.96
CA LYS A 219 0.67 -15.52 -8.82
C LYS A 219 0.75 -14.22 -8.05
N ILE A 220 -0.39 -13.75 -7.56
CA ILE A 220 -0.51 -12.52 -6.77
C ILE A 220 -1.26 -12.85 -5.49
N ILE A 221 -0.68 -12.50 -4.35
CA ILE A 221 -1.37 -12.46 -3.06
C ILE A 221 -1.58 -10.99 -2.73
N GLN A 222 -2.84 -10.60 -2.56
CA GLN A 222 -3.21 -9.22 -2.28
C GLN A 222 -3.92 -9.11 -0.94
N ARG A 223 -3.57 -8.10 -0.14
CA ARG A 223 -4.25 -7.73 1.09
C ARG A 223 -4.83 -6.34 0.97
N ILE A 224 -6.13 -6.22 1.12
CA ILE A 224 -6.85 -4.95 1.15
C ILE A 224 -7.21 -4.67 2.60
N SER A 225 -6.71 -3.57 3.15
CA SER A 225 -6.94 -3.20 4.54
C SER A 225 -7.55 -1.81 4.70
N LEU A 226 -8.44 -1.68 5.68
CA LEU A 226 -9.07 -0.45 6.07
C LEU A 226 -8.87 -0.23 7.58
N MET A 227 -8.44 0.97 7.97
CA MET A 227 -8.30 1.38 9.37
C MET A 227 -9.57 2.08 9.88
N GLN A 228 -9.81 2.01 11.19
CA GLN A 228 -11.07 2.50 11.83
C GLN A 228 -11.37 3.98 11.52
N ASN A 229 -10.39 4.85 11.57
CA ASN A 229 -10.58 6.30 11.41
C ASN A 229 -9.88 6.84 10.16
N SER A 230 -9.87 6.08 9.06
CA SER A 230 -9.15 6.45 7.85
C SER A 230 -9.99 6.22 6.60
N ARG A 231 -9.85 7.11 5.62
CA ARG A 231 -10.31 6.90 4.24
C ARG A 231 -9.27 6.16 3.39
N LEU A 232 -8.07 5.91 3.93
CA LEU A 232 -7.02 5.22 3.21
C LEU A 232 -7.32 3.73 3.09
N ILE A 233 -7.51 3.27 1.88
CA ILE A 233 -7.56 1.85 1.53
C ILE A 233 -6.13 1.45 1.19
N LYS A 234 -5.51 0.63 2.04
CA LYS A 234 -4.15 0.13 1.79
C LYS A 234 -4.23 -1.20 1.06
N ILE A 235 -3.53 -1.31 -0.06
CA ILE A 235 -3.45 -2.51 -0.88
C ILE A 235 -1.99 -2.97 -0.95
N GLU A 236 -1.71 -4.15 -0.43
CA GLU A 236 -0.39 -4.77 -0.43
C GLU A 236 -0.40 -5.96 -1.38
N ASN A 237 0.57 -6.03 -2.29
CA ASN A 237 0.69 -7.10 -3.26
C ASN A 237 2.02 -7.84 -3.09
N GLU A 238 1.95 -9.16 -2.99
CA GLU A 238 3.08 -10.08 -3.12
C GLU A 238 2.94 -10.76 -4.47
N VAL A 239 3.90 -10.55 -5.37
CA VAL A 239 3.83 -11.04 -6.75
C VAL A 239 4.97 -12.01 -7.03
N ASP A 240 4.64 -13.25 -7.39
CA ASP A 240 5.55 -14.20 -7.99
C ASP A 240 5.45 -14.08 -9.51
N TRP A 241 6.34 -13.25 -10.08
CA TRP A 241 6.28 -12.86 -11.49
C TRP A 241 7.00 -13.88 -12.38
N GLN A 242 6.27 -14.41 -13.36
CA GLN A 242 6.74 -15.44 -14.30
C GLN A 242 6.46 -15.08 -15.77
N GLU A 243 6.19 -13.81 -16.06
CA GLU A 243 5.87 -13.35 -17.42
C GLU A 243 7.09 -12.71 -18.10
N GLU A 244 7.13 -12.83 -19.42
CA GLU A 244 8.04 -12.11 -20.31
C GLU A 244 7.22 -11.23 -21.26
N HIS A 245 7.72 -10.04 -21.60
CA HIS A 245 7.08 -9.07 -22.50
C HIS A 245 5.64 -8.70 -22.08
N LYS A 246 5.42 -8.55 -20.77
CA LYS A 246 4.11 -8.13 -20.22
C LYS A 246 4.31 -7.10 -19.12
N MET A 247 3.32 -6.22 -19.00
CA MET A 247 3.18 -5.27 -17.90
C MET A 247 2.01 -5.67 -17.02
N LEU A 248 2.20 -5.70 -15.71
CA LEU A 248 1.11 -5.80 -14.75
C LEU A 248 0.71 -4.38 -14.33
N ARG A 249 -0.53 -4.04 -14.54
CA ARG A 249 -1.08 -2.71 -14.22
C ARG A 249 -2.28 -2.81 -13.30
N VAL A 250 -2.48 -1.78 -12.49
CA VAL A 250 -3.68 -1.62 -11.66
C VAL A 250 -4.40 -0.34 -12.04
N CYS A 251 -5.69 -0.46 -12.29
CA CYS A 251 -6.53 0.63 -12.78
C CYS A 251 -7.64 0.97 -11.78
N ALA A 252 -8.02 2.24 -11.74
CA ALA A 252 -9.20 2.78 -11.06
C ALA A 252 -9.89 3.83 -11.93
N GLU A 253 -11.20 3.72 -12.08
CA GLU A 253 -12.02 4.73 -12.73
C GLU A 253 -12.87 5.47 -11.69
N VAL A 254 -12.61 6.76 -11.53
CA VAL A 254 -13.21 7.56 -10.46
C VAL A 254 -14.27 8.53 -10.96
N GLN A 255 -15.24 8.86 -10.13
CA GLN A 255 -16.31 9.81 -10.47
C GLN A 255 -15.87 11.26 -10.27
N ILE A 256 -14.74 11.62 -10.87
CA ILE A 256 -14.15 12.96 -10.83
C ILE A 256 -13.90 13.43 -12.25
N GLN A 257 -14.32 14.64 -12.55
CA GLN A 257 -14.12 15.26 -13.85
C GLN A 257 -13.19 16.46 -13.70
N THR A 258 -12.00 16.35 -14.27
CA THR A 258 -11.00 17.41 -14.27
C THR A 258 -10.17 17.34 -15.56
N ASN A 259 -9.69 18.50 -16.00
CA ASN A 259 -8.83 18.59 -17.19
C ASN A 259 -7.35 18.41 -16.85
N GLU A 260 -7.01 18.33 -15.58
CA GLU A 260 -5.63 18.21 -15.10
C GLU A 260 -5.56 17.23 -13.93
N ALA A 261 -4.50 16.42 -13.90
CA ALA A 261 -4.10 15.61 -12.76
C ALA A 261 -2.82 16.19 -12.14
N SER A 262 -2.66 16.06 -10.82
CA SER A 262 -1.46 16.45 -10.10
C SER A 262 -0.56 15.23 -9.88
N PHE A 263 0.69 15.32 -10.25
CA PHE A 263 1.69 14.27 -10.13
C PHE A 263 2.79 14.73 -9.19
N GLU A 264 3.16 13.90 -8.23
CA GLU A 264 4.35 14.19 -7.44
C GLU A 264 5.60 14.01 -8.29
N ILE A 265 6.48 14.99 -8.22
CA ILE A 265 7.83 14.99 -8.81
C ILE A 265 8.85 15.34 -7.73
N GLN A 266 10.12 15.37 -8.10
CA GLN A 266 11.19 15.81 -7.19
C GLN A 266 10.91 17.22 -6.68
N TYR A 267 10.84 17.37 -5.36
CA TYR A 267 10.64 18.63 -4.64
C TYR A 267 9.35 19.41 -4.96
N GLY A 268 8.32 18.75 -5.51
CA GLY A 268 7.07 19.42 -5.79
C GLY A 268 6.05 18.57 -6.53
N THR A 269 5.11 19.23 -7.16
CA THR A 269 4.07 18.64 -7.98
C THR A 269 4.03 19.26 -9.36
N LEU A 270 3.65 18.48 -10.35
CA LEU A 270 3.43 18.92 -11.73
C LEU A 270 2.02 18.57 -12.17
N LYS A 271 1.31 19.51 -12.72
CA LYS A 271 0.01 19.28 -13.36
C LYS A 271 0.21 18.85 -14.81
N ARG A 272 -0.51 17.81 -15.22
CA ARG A 272 -0.55 17.32 -16.59
C ARG A 272 -2.00 17.17 -17.05
N PRO A 273 -2.29 17.39 -18.36
CA PRO A 273 -3.65 17.27 -18.87
C PRO A 273 -4.14 15.82 -18.83
N THR A 274 -5.42 15.65 -18.50
CA THR A 274 -6.13 14.37 -18.56
C THR A 274 -6.70 14.05 -19.94
N HIS A 275 -6.48 14.94 -20.93
CA HIS A 275 -6.94 14.80 -22.31
C HIS A 275 -5.77 14.63 -23.30
N SER A 276 -6.08 14.34 -24.56
CA SER A 276 -5.11 14.17 -25.66
C SER A 276 -5.45 15.08 -26.84
N ASN A 277 -5.80 16.36 -26.54
CA ASN A 277 -6.31 17.29 -27.57
C ASN A 277 -5.22 17.77 -28.53
N THR A 278 -3.96 17.71 -28.13
CA THR A 278 -2.83 18.08 -28.99
C THR A 278 -1.86 16.90 -29.11
N SER A 279 -1.00 16.92 -30.13
CA SER A 279 0.08 15.91 -30.26
C SER A 279 1.04 15.91 -29.07
N TRP A 280 1.23 17.05 -28.41
CA TRP A 280 2.00 17.16 -27.16
C TRP A 280 1.33 16.43 -26.00
N ASP A 281 0.01 16.52 -25.89
CA ASP A 281 -0.76 15.83 -24.85
C ASP A 281 -0.85 14.32 -25.16
N ALA A 282 -1.02 13.97 -26.43
CA ALA A 282 -1.03 12.57 -26.86
C ALA A 282 0.33 11.87 -26.60
N ALA A 283 1.45 12.58 -26.77
CA ALA A 283 2.78 12.06 -26.50
C ALA A 283 3.04 11.76 -25.01
N LYS A 284 2.21 12.31 -24.11
CA LYS A 284 2.25 12.03 -22.65
C LYS A 284 1.30 10.90 -22.28
N PHE A 285 1.30 9.82 -23.06
CA PHE A 285 0.44 8.67 -22.80
C PHE A 285 0.86 7.87 -21.57
N GLU A 286 2.18 7.77 -21.30
CA GLU A 286 2.76 7.29 -20.06
C GLU A 286 3.66 8.37 -19.46
N VAL A 287 3.59 8.55 -18.15
CA VAL A 287 4.34 9.58 -17.46
C VAL A 287 4.89 9.08 -16.13
N ALA A 288 6.04 9.61 -15.73
CA ALA A 288 6.59 9.31 -14.42
C ALA A 288 5.97 10.19 -13.34
N ALA A 289 5.66 9.59 -12.21
CA ALA A 289 5.38 10.27 -10.95
C ALA A 289 6.04 9.47 -9.82
N HIS A 290 6.11 10.04 -8.61
CA HIS A 290 6.71 9.35 -7.49
C HIS A 290 5.65 8.70 -6.60
N ARG A 291 5.34 9.29 -5.45
CA ARG A 291 4.52 8.65 -4.42
C ARG A 291 3.03 8.79 -4.64
N PHE A 292 2.59 9.77 -5.45
CA PHE A 292 1.16 9.91 -5.71
C PHE A 292 0.83 10.56 -7.04
N VAL A 293 -0.36 10.26 -7.50
CA VAL A 293 -1.10 10.98 -8.53
C VAL A 293 -2.49 11.29 -7.99
N ASP A 294 -2.97 12.51 -8.21
CA ASP A 294 -4.23 13.02 -7.71
C ASP A 294 -5.10 13.52 -8.84
N LEU A 295 -6.38 13.13 -8.80
CA LEU A 295 -7.47 13.72 -9.57
C LEU A 295 -8.38 14.46 -8.60
N SER A 296 -8.51 15.77 -8.76
CA SER A 296 -9.35 16.62 -7.91
C SER A 296 -10.19 17.59 -8.71
N GLN A 297 -11.40 17.77 -8.25
CA GLN A 297 -12.31 18.86 -8.58
C GLN A 297 -12.48 19.76 -7.34
N PRO A 298 -13.10 20.95 -7.42
CA PRO A 298 -13.07 21.93 -6.32
C PRO A 298 -13.50 21.39 -4.94
N GLU A 299 -14.40 20.41 -4.91
CA GLU A 299 -15.02 19.93 -3.67
C GLU A 299 -14.61 18.50 -3.30
N TYR A 300 -13.96 17.76 -4.20
CA TYR A 300 -13.67 16.35 -3.97
C TYR A 300 -12.45 15.87 -4.78
N GLY A 301 -11.69 14.95 -4.20
CA GLY A 301 -10.51 14.39 -4.85
C GLY A 301 -10.29 12.91 -4.53
N PHE A 302 -9.55 12.26 -5.40
CA PHE A 302 -9.07 10.89 -5.22
C PHE A 302 -7.58 10.83 -5.57
N ALA A 303 -6.78 10.28 -4.68
CA ALA A 303 -5.36 10.11 -4.89
C ALA A 303 -4.99 8.61 -4.91
N LEU A 304 -4.22 8.22 -5.92
CA LEU A 304 -3.54 6.93 -5.98
C LEU A 304 -2.13 7.12 -5.42
N LEU A 305 -1.86 6.49 -4.27
CA LEU A 305 -0.56 6.54 -3.61
C LEU A 305 0.19 5.24 -3.84
N ASN A 306 1.52 5.32 -3.92
CA ASN A 306 2.39 4.15 -4.00
C ASN A 306 3.75 4.44 -3.34
N ASP A 307 4.53 3.42 -3.04
CA ASP A 307 5.83 3.53 -2.38
C ASP A 307 7.04 3.30 -3.30
N CYS A 308 6.85 2.68 -4.47
CA CYS A 308 7.99 2.24 -5.29
C CYS A 308 7.74 2.14 -6.80
N LYS A 309 6.57 2.57 -7.31
CA LYS A 309 6.21 2.45 -8.73
C LYS A 309 6.03 3.82 -9.37
N TYR A 310 6.56 4.01 -10.57
CA TYR A 310 6.73 5.33 -11.16
C TYR A 310 6.03 5.54 -12.50
N GLY A 311 5.56 4.46 -13.14
CA GLY A 311 4.87 4.53 -14.42
C GLY A 311 3.36 4.74 -14.26
N HIS A 312 2.84 5.85 -14.74
CA HIS A 312 1.42 6.21 -14.63
C HIS A 312 0.81 6.53 -15.97
N TYR A 313 -0.43 6.06 -16.18
CA TYR A 313 -1.33 6.55 -17.22
C TYR A 313 -2.52 7.21 -16.54
N VAL A 314 -2.80 8.46 -16.91
CA VAL A 314 -3.96 9.20 -16.41
C VAL A 314 -4.65 9.91 -17.56
N LYS A 315 -5.83 9.46 -17.93
CA LYS A 315 -6.66 10.06 -18.96
C LYS A 315 -8.12 10.07 -18.57
N GLY A 316 -8.79 11.20 -18.81
CA GLY A 316 -10.15 11.41 -18.34
C GLY A 316 -10.23 11.25 -16.82
N ASN A 317 -11.01 10.28 -16.39
CA ASN A 317 -11.22 9.91 -14.99
C ASN A 317 -10.52 8.59 -14.59
N THR A 318 -9.65 8.08 -15.44
CA THR A 318 -8.90 6.85 -15.21
C THR A 318 -7.53 7.15 -14.61
N LEU A 319 -7.22 6.49 -13.49
CA LEU A 319 -5.89 6.41 -12.88
C LEU A 319 -5.38 4.98 -13.06
N ASP A 320 -4.16 4.85 -13.57
CA ASP A 320 -3.56 3.56 -13.84
C ASP A 320 -2.07 3.59 -13.48
N LEU A 321 -1.62 2.60 -12.73
CA LEU A 321 -0.25 2.45 -12.24
C LEU A 321 0.37 1.17 -12.77
N ASN A 322 1.55 1.28 -13.34
CA ASN A 322 2.36 0.13 -13.72
C ASN A 322 3.02 -0.49 -12.47
N LEU A 323 2.70 -1.74 -12.19
CA LEU A 323 3.23 -2.48 -11.03
C LEU A 323 4.50 -3.25 -11.38
N LEU A 324 4.57 -3.83 -12.61
CA LEU A 324 5.70 -4.60 -13.11
C LEU A 324 5.81 -4.47 -14.61
#